data_05b810341dd51bde631a53e5ccac8692
#
_entry.id   05b810341dd51bde631a53e5ccac8692
#
_cell.length_a   1.000
_cell.length_b   1.000
_cell.length_c   1.000
_cell.angle_alpha   90.00
_cell.angle_beta   90.00
_cell.angle_gamma   90.00
#
_symmetry.space_group_name_H-M   'P 1'
#
loop_
_entity.id
_entity.type
_entity.pdbx_description
1 polymer ?
#
loop_
_entity_poly.entity_id
_entity_poly.type
_entity_poly.pdbx_seq_one_letter_code
_entity_poly.pdbx_strand_id
1 'polypeptide(L)'
;MIYNEQKALHNALQSLKNQGKTIGLVPTMGALHAGHLSLVKKAKEENDIVVVSIFVNPTQFNNPTDLEKYPRTLEADAQLLYDFSPEILIYAPSVADVYGEEAAAQHFDFGILDKVMEGPSRPGHFDGVGTIVKKLFEIVTPDRAYFGEKDYQQLLIIERMVAQTGLPVTVVPCPIVRNAEGLALSSRNALLSETMRQRATFIYRTLQQAKKRFATHSPAEVTNWVTQVFANEPDFELEYFTITDAHTLQPITDKEVGKDYRAFIVVHAEGVRLIDNISMN
;
A
#
# COMPACT_ATOMS: atom_id res chain seq x y z
N MET A 1 -4.36 -4.22 23.13
CA MET A 1 -3.35 -3.49 23.96
C MET A 1 -2.51 -2.61 23.04
N ILE A 2 -2.23 -1.35 23.46
CA ILE A 2 -1.38 -0.40 22.67
C ILE A 2 0.01 -0.34 23.28
N TYR A 3 1.03 -0.47 22.45
CA TYR A 3 2.44 -0.30 22.77
C TYR A 3 2.97 0.94 22.06
N ASN A 4 3.58 1.86 22.81
CA ASN A 4 4.20 3.08 22.26
C ASN A 4 5.72 2.99 22.23
N GLU A 5 6.30 1.95 22.82
CA GLU A 5 7.74 1.74 22.92
C GLU A 5 8.12 0.37 22.34
N GLN A 6 9.13 0.36 21.45
CA GLN A 6 9.64 -0.86 20.83
C GLN A 6 10.09 -1.91 21.84
N LYS A 7 10.71 -1.49 22.95
CA LYS A 7 11.19 -2.41 23.99
C LYS A 7 10.05 -3.13 24.70
N ALA A 8 8.95 -2.43 24.99
CA ALA A 8 7.77 -3.02 25.63
C ALA A 8 7.07 -4.03 24.71
N LEU A 9 6.90 -3.67 23.43
CA LEU A 9 6.37 -4.57 22.42
C LEU A 9 7.26 -5.80 22.23
N HIS A 10 8.57 -5.59 22.05
CA HIS A 10 9.54 -6.68 21.84
C HIS A 10 9.48 -7.72 22.99
N ASN A 11 9.47 -7.25 24.24
CA ASN A 11 9.39 -8.16 25.40
C ASN A 11 8.08 -8.98 25.40
N ALA A 12 6.95 -8.37 25.05
CA ALA A 12 5.67 -9.07 24.96
C ALA A 12 5.69 -10.13 23.83
N LEU A 13 6.21 -9.77 22.65
CA LEU A 13 6.28 -10.68 21.50
C LEU A 13 7.28 -11.81 21.73
N GLN A 14 8.42 -11.54 22.37
CA GLN A 14 9.40 -12.57 22.71
C GLN A 14 8.82 -13.68 23.60
N SER A 15 7.99 -13.30 24.60
CA SER A 15 7.29 -14.25 25.46
C SER A 15 6.34 -15.16 24.66
N LEU A 16 5.63 -14.58 23.67
CA LEU A 16 4.70 -15.32 22.80
C LEU A 16 5.46 -16.25 21.84
N LYS A 17 6.55 -15.79 21.25
CA LYS A 17 7.44 -16.61 20.39
C LYS A 17 8.03 -17.80 21.12
N ASN A 18 8.45 -17.61 22.38
CA ASN A 18 8.97 -18.70 23.21
C ASN A 18 7.93 -19.77 23.49
N GLN A 19 6.64 -19.47 23.31
CA GLN A 19 5.51 -20.41 23.35
C GLN A 19 5.20 -21.04 21.98
N GLY A 20 5.99 -20.77 20.96
CA GLY A 20 5.79 -21.25 19.60
C GLY A 20 4.72 -20.53 18.79
N LYS A 21 4.28 -19.32 19.22
CA LYS A 21 3.25 -18.54 18.54
C LYS A 21 3.80 -17.84 17.30
N THR A 22 3.05 -17.93 16.21
CA THR A 22 3.32 -17.19 14.97
C THR A 22 2.79 -15.76 15.04
N ILE A 23 3.53 -14.83 14.43
CA ILE A 23 3.22 -13.39 14.46
C ILE A 23 2.99 -12.88 13.03
N GLY A 24 1.80 -12.31 12.79
CA GLY A 24 1.47 -11.54 11.60
C GLY A 24 1.58 -10.05 11.87
N LEU A 25 2.15 -9.29 10.93
CA LEU A 25 2.26 -7.84 11.00
C LEU A 25 1.44 -7.18 9.87
N VAL A 26 0.68 -6.16 10.23
CA VAL A 26 -0.01 -5.27 9.28
C VAL A 26 0.52 -3.84 9.46
N PRO A 27 1.48 -3.39 8.63
CA PRO A 27 1.98 -2.02 8.69
C PRO A 27 0.96 -1.02 8.16
N THR A 28 0.66 0.04 8.92
CA THR A 28 -0.23 1.12 8.50
C THR A 28 0.27 2.49 8.94
N MET A 29 -0.27 3.54 8.32
CA MET A 29 -0.05 4.93 8.77
C MET A 29 -1.24 5.49 9.56
N GLY A 30 -2.21 4.67 9.95
CA GLY A 30 -3.46 5.12 10.56
C GLY A 30 -4.53 5.51 9.56
N ALA A 31 -5.58 6.21 10.02
CA ALA A 31 -6.80 6.51 9.28
C ALA A 31 -7.38 5.22 8.67
N LEU A 32 -7.58 4.22 9.54
CA LEU A 32 -7.94 2.86 9.15
C LEU A 32 -9.35 2.81 8.55
N HIS A 33 -9.53 1.87 7.62
CA HIS A 33 -10.79 1.61 6.93
C HIS A 33 -10.92 0.11 6.62
N ALA A 34 -12.04 -0.30 6.04
CA ALA A 34 -12.33 -1.70 5.74
C ALA A 34 -11.22 -2.39 4.89
N GLY A 35 -10.48 -1.66 4.07
CA GLY A 35 -9.32 -2.17 3.36
C GLY A 35 -8.21 -2.64 4.31
N HIS A 36 -7.90 -1.88 5.34
CA HIS A 36 -6.93 -2.31 6.37
C HIS A 36 -7.47 -3.48 7.19
N LEU A 37 -8.76 -3.47 7.55
CA LEU A 37 -9.37 -4.60 8.28
C LEU A 37 -9.33 -5.90 7.48
N SER A 38 -9.35 -5.86 6.15
CA SER A 38 -9.18 -7.07 5.33
C SER A 38 -7.79 -7.68 5.46
N LEU A 39 -6.74 -6.85 5.59
CA LEU A 39 -5.37 -7.30 5.87
C LEU A 39 -5.29 -7.93 7.27
N VAL A 40 -5.89 -7.28 8.25
CA VAL A 40 -5.96 -7.76 9.65
C VAL A 40 -6.70 -9.10 9.71
N LYS A 41 -7.81 -9.24 9.00
CA LYS A 41 -8.57 -10.49 8.88
C LYS A 41 -7.68 -11.61 8.35
N LYS A 42 -7.01 -11.36 7.21
CA LYS A 42 -6.08 -12.32 6.60
C LYS A 42 -4.94 -12.69 7.56
N ALA A 43 -4.37 -11.71 8.26
CA ALA A 43 -3.32 -11.95 9.25
C ALA A 43 -3.81 -12.84 10.40
N LYS A 44 -5.05 -12.63 10.89
CA LYS A 44 -5.66 -13.47 11.95
C LYS A 44 -5.96 -14.91 11.51
N GLU A 45 -6.28 -15.10 10.24
CA GLU A 45 -6.53 -16.45 9.70
C GLU A 45 -5.23 -17.27 9.60
N GLU A 46 -4.08 -16.63 9.50
CA GLU A 46 -2.80 -17.29 9.21
C GLU A 46 -1.77 -17.24 10.36
N ASN A 47 -2.06 -16.51 11.45
CA ASN A 47 -1.15 -16.37 12.59
C ASN A 47 -1.89 -16.41 13.92
N ASP A 48 -1.17 -16.83 14.97
CA ASP A 48 -1.68 -16.84 16.34
C ASP A 48 -1.84 -15.42 16.91
N ILE A 49 -0.91 -14.53 16.56
CA ILE A 49 -0.82 -13.15 17.06
C ILE A 49 -0.81 -12.19 15.89
N VAL A 50 -1.56 -11.10 16.00
CA VAL A 50 -1.53 -10.02 15.00
C VAL A 50 -1.08 -8.72 15.65
N VAL A 51 -0.09 -8.11 15.05
CA VAL A 51 0.39 -6.76 15.37
C VAL A 51 -0.03 -5.83 14.22
N VAL A 52 -0.70 -4.73 14.55
CA VAL A 52 -0.98 -3.65 13.60
C VAL A 52 -0.13 -2.45 14.01
N SER A 53 0.76 -1.98 13.14
CA SER A 53 1.46 -0.73 13.41
C SER A 53 0.66 0.46 12.89
N ILE A 54 0.64 1.54 13.68
CA ILE A 54 0.02 2.83 13.33
C ILE A 54 1.11 3.89 13.47
N PHE A 55 1.76 4.23 12.36
CA PHE A 55 2.89 5.15 12.38
C PHE A 55 2.97 5.99 11.08
N VAL A 56 2.82 7.31 11.21
CA VAL A 56 3.01 8.25 10.11
C VAL A 56 4.50 8.49 9.94
N ASN A 57 5.10 7.81 8.97
CA ASN A 57 6.54 7.81 8.75
C ASN A 57 7.00 9.09 8.03
N PRO A 58 7.81 9.97 8.66
CA PRO A 58 8.21 11.23 8.02
C PRO A 58 9.13 11.03 6.81
N THR A 59 9.96 9.97 6.79
CA THR A 59 11.00 9.80 5.77
C THR A 59 10.45 9.41 4.38
N GLN A 60 9.19 9.03 4.27
CA GLN A 60 8.55 8.69 2.99
C GLN A 60 7.76 9.85 2.37
N PHE A 61 7.67 11.00 3.04
CA PHE A 61 6.95 12.17 2.55
C PHE A 61 7.92 13.14 1.86
N ASN A 62 7.70 13.41 0.59
CA ASN A 62 8.46 14.41 -0.17
C ASN A 62 7.93 15.82 0.05
N ASN A 63 6.64 15.95 0.43
CA ASN A 63 5.99 17.23 0.67
C ASN A 63 5.68 17.39 2.16
N PRO A 64 6.29 18.37 2.86
CA PRO A 64 6.01 18.64 4.28
C PRO A 64 4.53 18.91 4.56
N THR A 65 3.83 19.56 3.63
CA THR A 65 2.39 19.86 3.79
C THR A 65 1.54 18.57 3.76
N ASP A 66 1.91 17.57 2.96
CA ASP A 66 1.22 16.27 2.95
C ASP A 66 1.45 15.52 4.27
N LEU A 67 2.67 15.55 4.80
CA LEU A 67 2.98 14.99 6.13
C LEU A 67 2.19 15.67 7.25
N GLU A 68 2.11 17.01 7.22
CA GLU A 68 1.40 17.78 8.23
C GLU A 68 -0.12 17.51 8.21
N LYS A 69 -0.71 17.44 7.00
CA LYS A 69 -2.14 17.19 6.80
C LYS A 69 -2.54 15.72 6.89
N TYR A 70 -1.55 14.80 6.98
CA TYR A 70 -1.89 13.38 7.07
C TYR A 70 -2.70 13.09 8.33
N PRO A 71 -3.87 12.43 8.23
CA PRO A 71 -4.77 12.24 9.36
C PRO A 71 -4.11 11.39 10.45
N ARG A 72 -4.28 11.83 11.71
CA ARG A 72 -3.81 11.14 12.91
C ARG A 72 -5.01 10.87 13.81
N THR A 73 -5.50 9.63 13.75
CA THR A 73 -6.79 9.20 14.35
C THR A 73 -6.59 7.98 15.24
N LEU A 74 -5.51 7.94 16.04
CA LEU A 74 -5.10 6.76 16.79
C LEU A 74 -6.23 6.17 17.67
N GLU A 75 -7.01 7.01 18.36
CA GLU A 75 -8.09 6.55 19.21
C GLU A 75 -9.19 5.84 18.39
N ALA A 76 -9.62 6.46 17.28
CA ALA A 76 -10.62 5.87 16.40
C ALA A 76 -10.08 4.59 15.71
N ASP A 77 -8.82 4.60 15.30
CA ASP A 77 -8.16 3.44 14.69
C ASP A 77 -8.07 2.28 15.69
N ALA A 78 -7.69 2.55 16.93
CA ALA A 78 -7.63 1.55 18.00
C ALA A 78 -9.01 0.97 18.30
N GLN A 79 -10.03 1.83 18.38
CA GLN A 79 -11.41 1.37 18.59
C GLN A 79 -11.87 0.46 17.45
N LEU A 80 -11.64 0.86 16.20
CA LEU A 80 -11.96 0.07 15.01
C LEU A 80 -11.31 -1.32 15.04
N LEU A 81 -10.04 -1.40 15.46
CA LEU A 81 -9.31 -2.66 15.58
C LEU A 81 -9.85 -3.53 16.71
N TYR A 82 -10.19 -2.95 17.87
CA TYR A 82 -10.72 -3.69 19.01
C TYR A 82 -12.17 -4.14 18.81
N ASP A 83 -12.98 -3.37 18.09
CA ASP A 83 -14.32 -3.80 17.66
C ASP A 83 -14.24 -4.99 16.70
N PHE A 84 -13.19 -5.03 15.86
CA PHE A 84 -12.93 -6.17 14.99
C PHE A 84 -12.39 -7.37 15.78
N SER A 85 -11.40 -7.17 16.65
CA SER A 85 -10.85 -8.20 17.55
C SER A 85 -10.06 -7.58 18.71
N PRO A 86 -10.47 -7.83 19.98
CA PRO A 86 -9.81 -7.27 21.15
C PRO A 86 -8.40 -7.81 21.40
N GLU A 87 -8.01 -8.89 20.73
CA GLU A 87 -6.72 -9.55 20.90
C GLU A 87 -5.59 -8.89 20.08
N ILE A 88 -5.93 -7.98 19.15
CA ILE A 88 -4.95 -7.30 18.31
C ILE A 88 -4.00 -6.48 19.17
N LEU A 89 -2.71 -6.62 18.91
CA LEU A 89 -1.68 -5.76 19.48
C LEU A 89 -1.45 -4.58 18.56
N ILE A 90 -1.50 -3.37 19.10
CA ILE A 90 -1.28 -2.14 18.35
C ILE A 90 0.10 -1.59 18.71
N TYR A 91 0.91 -1.30 17.71
CA TYR A 91 2.17 -0.60 17.88
C TYR A 91 2.05 0.81 17.32
N ALA A 92 2.03 1.79 18.21
CA ALA A 92 1.87 3.20 17.87
C ALA A 92 3.04 4.03 18.43
N PRO A 93 4.26 3.89 17.85
CA PRO A 93 5.46 4.54 18.36
C PRO A 93 5.52 6.03 18.03
N SER A 94 6.39 6.74 18.75
CA SER A 94 6.88 8.05 18.33
C SER A 94 7.98 7.93 17.28
N VAL A 95 8.29 9.04 16.59
CA VAL A 95 9.43 9.10 15.66
C VAL A 95 10.74 8.79 16.38
N ALA A 96 10.91 9.31 17.60
CA ALA A 96 12.10 9.07 18.42
C ALA A 96 12.24 7.60 18.84
N ASP A 97 11.13 6.89 19.10
CA ASP A 97 11.17 5.46 19.42
C ASP A 97 11.67 4.62 18.23
N VAL A 98 11.24 4.97 17.00
CA VAL A 98 11.61 4.24 15.78
C VAL A 98 12.99 4.59 15.26
N TYR A 99 13.35 5.89 15.24
CA TYR A 99 14.54 6.39 14.57
C TYR A 99 15.65 6.85 15.52
N GLY A 100 15.35 7.07 16.80
CA GLY A 100 16.27 7.72 17.72
C GLY A 100 16.32 9.24 17.50
N GLU A 101 17.53 9.81 17.49
CA GLU A 101 17.72 11.26 17.41
C GLU A 101 17.44 11.84 16.03
N GLU A 102 17.68 11.07 14.95
CA GLU A 102 17.55 11.55 13.58
C GLU A 102 16.76 10.56 12.70
N ALA A 103 15.66 11.05 12.11
CA ALA A 103 14.87 10.28 11.18
C ALA A 103 15.47 10.37 9.77
N ALA A 104 16.28 9.38 9.41
CA ALA A 104 16.91 9.28 8.09
C ALA A 104 16.48 8.00 7.35
N ALA A 105 16.28 8.11 6.03
CA ALA A 105 16.05 6.95 5.18
C ALA A 105 17.37 6.27 4.84
N GLN A 106 17.38 4.94 4.89
CA GLN A 106 18.45 4.11 4.34
C GLN A 106 18.27 4.01 2.83
N HIS A 107 19.36 4.02 2.08
CA HIS A 107 19.32 3.76 0.64
C HIS A 107 19.28 2.25 0.35
N PHE A 108 18.43 1.87 -0.62
CA PHE A 108 18.30 0.50 -1.13
C PHE A 108 18.44 0.50 -2.66
N ASP A 109 19.00 -0.57 -3.22
CA ASP A 109 19.00 -0.79 -4.67
C ASP A 109 17.71 -1.51 -5.12
N PHE A 110 16.72 -0.74 -5.50
CA PHE A 110 15.46 -1.29 -6.03
C PHE A 110 15.52 -1.60 -7.54
N GLY A 111 16.66 -1.37 -8.19
CA GLY A 111 16.85 -1.60 -9.61
C GLY A 111 16.02 -0.66 -10.46
N ILE A 112 15.07 -1.20 -11.22
CA ILE A 112 14.16 -0.42 -12.06
C ILE A 112 12.89 0.01 -11.30
N LEU A 113 12.55 -0.65 -10.20
CA LEU A 113 11.27 -0.46 -9.51
C LEU A 113 11.07 0.94 -8.95
N ASP A 114 12.13 1.65 -8.57
CA ASP A 114 12.09 3.03 -8.07
C ASP A 114 12.31 4.09 -9.16
N LYS A 115 12.48 3.67 -10.42
CA LYS A 115 12.76 4.54 -11.58
C LYS A 115 11.58 4.68 -12.53
N VAL A 116 10.48 3.99 -12.24
CA VAL A 116 9.24 4.01 -13.03
C VAL A 116 8.06 4.49 -12.20
N MET A 117 6.98 4.91 -12.83
CA MET A 117 5.69 5.27 -12.23
C MET A 117 5.82 6.28 -11.06
N GLU A 118 5.64 5.85 -9.80
CA GLU A 118 5.72 6.73 -8.62
C GLU A 118 7.15 7.21 -8.31
N GLY A 119 8.17 6.46 -8.71
CA GLY A 119 9.56 6.76 -8.37
C GLY A 119 10.03 8.15 -8.83
N PRO A 120 9.96 8.50 -10.11
CA PRO A 120 10.37 9.82 -10.63
C PRO A 120 9.61 11.00 -10.02
N SER A 121 8.32 10.83 -9.71
CA SER A 121 7.49 11.87 -9.10
C SER A 121 7.69 12.04 -7.59
N ARG A 122 8.30 11.04 -6.95
CA ARG A 122 8.49 10.98 -5.49
C ARG A 122 9.92 10.57 -5.11
N PRO A 123 10.96 11.38 -5.39
CA PRO A 123 12.35 11.03 -5.11
C PRO A 123 12.57 10.67 -3.63
N GLY A 124 13.24 9.55 -3.34
CA GLY A 124 13.50 9.06 -1.97
C GLY A 124 12.31 8.44 -1.23
N HIS A 125 11.10 8.48 -1.81
CA HIS A 125 9.91 7.89 -1.19
C HIS A 125 10.09 6.40 -0.88
N PHE A 126 10.58 5.62 -1.82
CA PHE A 126 10.75 4.18 -1.65
C PHE A 126 11.89 3.82 -0.70
N ASP A 127 12.94 4.62 -0.62
CA ASP A 127 13.95 4.50 0.44
C ASP A 127 13.32 4.71 1.82
N GLY A 128 12.44 5.70 1.96
CA GLY A 128 11.68 5.93 3.18
C GLY A 128 10.74 4.77 3.54
N VAL A 129 10.02 4.22 2.56
CA VAL A 129 9.15 3.03 2.74
C VAL A 129 9.98 1.81 3.12
N GLY A 130 11.05 1.51 2.39
CA GLY A 130 11.95 0.40 2.70
C GLY A 130 12.54 0.49 4.11
N THR A 131 12.95 1.69 4.50
CA THR A 131 13.53 1.95 5.83
C THR A 131 12.54 1.66 6.95
N ILE A 132 11.33 2.24 6.88
CA ILE A 132 10.36 2.02 7.96
C ILE A 132 9.89 0.58 8.03
N VAL A 133 9.61 -0.06 6.88
CA VAL A 133 9.15 -1.45 6.88
C VAL A 133 10.24 -2.38 7.40
N LYS A 134 11.52 -2.17 7.02
CA LYS A 134 12.65 -2.90 7.58
C LYS A 134 12.71 -2.76 9.11
N LYS A 135 12.65 -1.52 9.63
CA LYS A 135 12.64 -1.27 11.07
C LYS A 135 11.47 -1.96 11.77
N LEU A 136 10.27 -1.91 11.21
CA LEU A 136 9.10 -2.60 11.77
C LEU A 136 9.32 -4.13 11.78
N PHE A 137 9.97 -4.70 10.76
CA PHE A 137 10.32 -6.12 10.74
C PHE A 137 11.35 -6.47 11.80
N GLU A 138 12.35 -5.61 12.03
CA GLU A 138 13.36 -5.80 13.09
C GLU A 138 12.75 -5.69 14.50
N ILE A 139 11.82 -4.76 14.70
CA ILE A 139 11.15 -4.54 16.01
C ILE A 139 10.16 -5.67 16.32
N VAL A 140 9.29 -6.01 15.38
CA VAL A 140 8.21 -6.99 15.56
C VAL A 140 8.69 -8.42 15.33
N THR A 141 9.68 -8.59 14.47
CA THR A 141 10.19 -9.90 14.00
C THR A 141 9.06 -10.84 13.57
N PRO A 142 8.19 -10.43 12.62
CA PRO A 142 7.02 -11.20 12.23
C PRO A 142 7.39 -12.42 11.37
N ASP A 143 6.56 -13.46 11.40
CA ASP A 143 6.64 -14.59 10.46
C ASP A 143 6.07 -14.19 9.09
N ARG A 144 4.99 -13.39 9.09
CA ARG A 144 4.33 -12.87 7.89
C ARG A 144 3.98 -11.39 8.04
N ALA A 145 4.08 -10.65 6.93
CA ALA A 145 3.65 -9.25 6.87
C ALA A 145 2.72 -9.02 5.68
N TYR A 146 1.60 -8.34 5.90
CA TYR A 146 0.47 -8.25 4.97
C TYR A 146 0.39 -6.88 4.33
N PHE A 147 0.37 -6.85 2.99
CA PHE A 147 0.34 -5.61 2.20
C PHE A 147 -0.73 -5.68 1.12
N GLY A 148 -1.45 -4.58 0.93
CA GLY A 148 -2.48 -4.51 -0.11
C GLY A 148 -1.89 -4.33 -1.50
N GLU A 149 -2.38 -5.10 -2.48
CA GLU A 149 -2.02 -4.95 -3.90
C GLU A 149 -2.45 -3.60 -4.50
N LYS A 150 -3.24 -2.81 -3.78
CA LYS A 150 -3.59 -1.46 -4.22
C LYS A 150 -2.34 -0.61 -4.45
N ASP A 151 -1.37 -0.70 -3.57
CA ASP A 151 -0.08 -0.04 -3.65
C ASP A 151 0.98 -1.02 -4.19
N TYR A 152 0.70 -1.57 -5.39
CA TYR A 152 1.42 -2.70 -5.96
C TYR A 152 2.92 -2.45 -6.16
N GLN A 153 3.32 -1.26 -6.62
CA GLN A 153 4.73 -0.89 -6.72
C GLN A 153 5.41 -0.92 -5.35
N GLN A 154 4.75 -0.40 -4.32
CA GLN A 154 5.25 -0.48 -2.93
C GLN A 154 5.40 -1.93 -2.46
N LEU A 155 4.46 -2.82 -2.80
CA LEU A 155 4.56 -4.25 -2.50
C LEU A 155 5.84 -4.86 -3.09
N LEU A 156 6.13 -4.64 -4.38
CA LEU A 156 7.34 -5.13 -5.03
C LEU A 156 8.63 -4.52 -4.43
N ILE A 157 8.60 -3.25 -4.05
CA ILE A 157 9.69 -2.57 -3.33
C ILE A 157 9.99 -3.27 -2.01
N ILE A 158 8.95 -3.64 -1.25
CA ILE A 158 9.10 -4.33 0.04
C ILE A 158 9.64 -5.76 -0.17
N GLU A 159 9.13 -6.49 -1.16
CA GLU A 159 9.67 -7.81 -1.52
C GLU A 159 11.15 -7.74 -1.90
N ARG A 160 11.53 -6.71 -2.68
CA ARG A 160 12.93 -6.47 -3.05
C ARG A 160 13.80 -6.14 -1.85
N MET A 161 13.32 -5.30 -0.93
CA MET A 161 14.02 -4.97 0.32
C MET A 161 14.23 -6.22 1.19
N VAL A 162 13.22 -7.06 1.35
CA VAL A 162 13.33 -8.33 2.10
C VAL A 162 14.38 -9.25 1.47
N ALA A 163 14.36 -9.39 0.15
CA ALA A 163 15.34 -10.21 -0.56
C ALA A 163 16.79 -9.72 -0.38
N GLN A 164 16.99 -8.39 -0.35
CA GLN A 164 18.32 -7.78 -0.16
C GLN A 164 18.82 -7.91 1.29
N THR A 165 17.91 -7.78 2.26
CA THR A 165 18.28 -7.75 3.68
C THR A 165 18.34 -9.15 4.31
N GLY A 166 17.77 -10.16 3.63
CA GLY A 166 17.71 -11.53 4.15
C GLY A 166 16.84 -11.69 5.40
N LEU A 167 15.93 -10.75 5.66
CA LEU A 167 15.02 -10.83 6.80
C LEU A 167 14.09 -12.04 6.67
N PRO A 168 13.93 -12.86 7.73
CA PRO A 168 13.15 -14.09 7.70
C PRO A 168 11.64 -13.80 7.83
N VAL A 169 11.09 -13.00 6.92
CA VAL A 169 9.68 -12.64 6.89
C VAL A 169 9.07 -12.98 5.54
N THR A 170 7.88 -13.55 5.54
CA THR A 170 7.10 -13.76 4.31
C THR A 170 6.22 -12.55 4.07
N VAL A 171 6.43 -11.86 2.95
CA VAL A 171 5.54 -10.80 2.47
C VAL A 171 4.32 -11.43 1.83
N VAL A 172 3.13 -11.08 2.30
CA VAL A 172 1.85 -11.64 1.83
C VAL A 172 1.06 -10.57 1.09
N PRO A 173 0.91 -10.68 -0.24
CA PRO A 173 0.03 -9.80 -1.01
C PRO A 173 -1.44 -10.06 -0.67
N CYS A 174 -2.22 -8.99 -0.54
CA CYS A 174 -3.65 -9.08 -0.28
C CYS A 174 -4.44 -8.34 -1.36
N PRO A 175 -5.54 -8.91 -1.87
CA PRO A 175 -6.33 -8.32 -2.94
C PRO A 175 -6.84 -6.92 -2.62
N ILE A 176 -7.05 -6.12 -3.65
CA ILE A 176 -7.63 -4.77 -3.52
C ILE A 176 -9.07 -4.87 -3.02
N VAL A 177 -9.34 -4.24 -1.89
CA VAL A 177 -10.71 -4.10 -1.37
C VAL A 177 -11.36 -2.87 -1.98
N ARG A 178 -12.60 -3.04 -2.44
CA ARG A 178 -13.39 -2.00 -3.09
C ARG A 178 -14.72 -1.82 -2.36
N ASN A 179 -15.32 -0.65 -2.49
CA ASN A 179 -16.71 -0.47 -2.07
C ASN A 179 -17.66 -1.23 -3.01
N ALA A 180 -18.96 -1.22 -2.70
CA ALA A 180 -19.98 -1.95 -3.48
C ALA A 180 -20.03 -1.52 -4.97
N GLU A 181 -19.67 -0.27 -5.26
CA GLU A 181 -19.68 0.32 -6.59
C GLU A 181 -18.34 0.12 -7.33
N GLY A 182 -17.29 -0.37 -6.67
CA GLY A 182 -16.00 -0.71 -7.28
C GLY A 182 -14.84 0.23 -6.98
N LEU A 183 -15.04 1.35 -6.28
CA LEU A 183 -13.95 2.26 -5.91
C LEU A 183 -12.98 1.58 -4.93
N ALA A 184 -11.69 1.56 -5.25
CA ALA A 184 -10.66 1.04 -4.36
C ALA A 184 -10.62 1.85 -3.05
N LEU A 185 -10.63 1.15 -1.91
CA LEU A 185 -10.63 1.80 -0.60
C LEU A 185 -9.29 2.46 -0.30
N SER A 186 -9.36 3.72 0.13
CA SER A 186 -8.21 4.53 0.52
C SER A 186 -8.64 5.54 1.59
N SER A 187 -7.74 5.87 2.52
CA SER A 187 -7.96 6.97 3.48
C SER A 187 -8.19 8.32 2.77
N ARG A 188 -7.65 8.49 1.58
CA ARG A 188 -7.88 9.70 0.75
C ARG A 188 -9.30 9.81 0.22
N ASN A 189 -10.08 8.73 0.17
CA ASN A 189 -11.49 8.79 -0.27
C ASN A 189 -12.36 9.65 0.66
N ALA A 190 -11.96 9.84 1.92
CA ALA A 190 -12.65 10.74 2.85
C ALA A 190 -12.52 12.22 2.47
N LEU A 191 -11.56 12.59 1.63
CA LEU A 191 -11.36 13.96 1.14
C LEU A 191 -12.27 14.31 -0.03
N LEU A 192 -12.92 13.33 -0.66
CA LEU A 192 -13.85 13.50 -1.77
C LEU A 192 -15.25 13.85 -1.24
N SER A 193 -15.98 14.67 -1.98
CA SER A 193 -17.41 14.82 -1.77
C SER A 193 -18.14 13.49 -1.98
N GLU A 194 -19.34 13.34 -1.40
CA GLU A 194 -20.17 12.14 -1.58
C GLU A 194 -20.45 11.87 -3.06
N THR A 195 -20.79 12.92 -3.81
CA THR A 195 -21.05 12.83 -5.25
C THR A 195 -19.81 12.35 -6.01
N MET A 196 -18.65 12.91 -5.69
CA MET A 196 -17.40 12.52 -6.36
C MET A 196 -16.99 11.09 -5.99
N ARG A 197 -17.20 10.67 -4.75
CA ARG A 197 -16.94 9.28 -4.30
C ARG A 197 -17.73 8.27 -5.13
N GLN A 198 -19.00 8.54 -5.40
CA GLN A 198 -19.82 7.70 -6.27
C GLN A 198 -19.33 7.73 -7.71
N ARG A 199 -18.99 8.91 -8.24
CA ARG A 199 -18.48 9.08 -9.61
C ARG A 199 -17.11 8.43 -9.82
N ALA A 200 -16.22 8.43 -8.81
CA ALA A 200 -14.88 7.86 -8.89
C ALA A 200 -14.85 6.34 -9.16
N THR A 201 -15.98 5.67 -9.04
CA THR A 201 -16.16 4.27 -9.51
C THR A 201 -15.92 4.12 -11.02
N PHE A 202 -15.98 5.23 -11.76
CA PHE A 202 -15.61 5.33 -13.16
C PHE A 202 -14.19 4.82 -13.42
N ILE A 203 -13.24 5.08 -12.51
CA ILE A 203 -11.86 4.62 -12.60
C ILE A 203 -11.81 3.11 -12.76
N TYR A 204 -12.44 2.37 -11.85
CA TYR A 204 -12.41 0.91 -11.90
C TYR A 204 -13.19 0.33 -13.08
N ARG A 205 -14.34 0.94 -13.45
CA ARG A 205 -15.07 0.54 -14.66
C ARG A 205 -14.22 0.69 -15.92
N THR A 206 -13.42 1.77 -16.00
CA THR A 206 -12.50 1.97 -17.12
C THR A 206 -11.37 0.93 -17.11
N LEU A 207 -10.80 0.61 -15.94
CA LEU A 207 -9.81 -0.47 -15.82
C LEU A 207 -10.36 -1.83 -16.26
N GLN A 208 -11.60 -2.16 -15.87
CA GLN A 208 -12.26 -3.40 -16.31
C GLN A 208 -12.47 -3.45 -17.84
N GLN A 209 -12.83 -2.32 -18.44
CA GLN A 209 -12.97 -2.25 -19.89
C GLN A 209 -11.60 -2.29 -20.60
N ALA A 210 -10.58 -1.65 -20.04
CA ALA A 210 -9.20 -1.75 -20.52
C ALA A 210 -8.72 -3.21 -20.53
N LYS A 211 -8.95 -3.96 -19.43
CA LYS A 211 -8.65 -5.39 -19.36
C LYS A 211 -9.36 -6.19 -20.47
N LYS A 212 -10.65 -5.96 -20.70
CA LYS A 212 -11.40 -6.64 -21.76
C LYS A 212 -10.84 -6.31 -23.15
N ARG A 213 -10.50 -5.05 -23.39
CA ARG A 213 -9.89 -4.61 -24.66
C ARG A 213 -8.49 -5.19 -24.85
N PHE A 214 -7.72 -5.31 -23.80
CA PHE A 214 -6.36 -5.87 -23.86
C PHE A 214 -6.34 -7.31 -24.39
N ALA A 215 -7.41 -8.07 -24.30
CA ALA A 215 -7.48 -9.40 -24.89
C ALA A 215 -7.25 -9.38 -26.41
N THR A 216 -7.71 -8.34 -27.12
CA THR A 216 -7.73 -8.27 -28.59
C THR A 216 -6.97 -7.09 -29.18
N HIS A 217 -6.59 -6.09 -28.39
CA HIS A 217 -5.91 -4.87 -28.83
C HIS A 217 -4.50 -4.82 -28.26
N SER A 218 -3.63 -4.06 -28.91
CA SER A 218 -2.25 -3.79 -28.42
C SER A 218 -2.27 -2.92 -27.17
N PRO A 219 -1.17 -2.90 -26.38
CA PRO A 219 -1.04 -2.01 -25.23
C PRO A 219 -1.23 -0.53 -25.60
N ALA A 220 -0.71 -0.09 -26.74
CA ALA A 220 -0.83 1.28 -27.23
C ALA A 220 -2.29 1.66 -27.56
N GLU A 221 -3.05 0.77 -28.23
CA GLU A 221 -4.46 1.00 -28.55
C GLU A 221 -5.30 1.11 -27.27
N VAL A 222 -5.04 0.25 -26.27
CA VAL A 222 -5.73 0.31 -24.97
C VAL A 222 -5.40 1.62 -24.24
N THR A 223 -4.12 2.01 -24.20
CA THR A 223 -3.70 3.26 -23.57
C THR A 223 -4.34 4.48 -24.22
N ASN A 224 -4.34 4.55 -25.56
CA ASN A 224 -4.97 5.63 -26.30
C ASN A 224 -6.49 5.69 -26.01
N TRP A 225 -7.15 4.53 -25.96
CA TRP A 225 -8.57 4.47 -25.63
C TRP A 225 -8.84 5.01 -24.22
N VAL A 226 -8.07 4.61 -23.18
CA VAL A 226 -8.22 5.14 -21.82
C VAL A 226 -8.05 6.66 -21.79
N THR A 227 -7.01 7.16 -22.46
CA THR A 227 -6.75 8.61 -22.54
C THR A 227 -7.95 9.37 -23.15
N GLN A 228 -8.54 8.85 -24.24
CA GLN A 228 -9.72 9.43 -24.87
C GLN A 228 -10.95 9.39 -23.96
N VAL A 229 -11.13 8.29 -23.22
CA VAL A 229 -12.24 8.15 -22.26
C VAL A 229 -12.17 9.21 -21.17
N PHE A 230 -10.99 9.43 -20.59
CA PHE A 230 -10.80 10.46 -19.55
C PHE A 230 -10.84 11.88 -20.09
N ALA A 231 -10.41 12.13 -21.33
CA ALA A 231 -10.51 13.43 -21.98
C ALA A 231 -11.96 13.93 -22.12
N ASN A 232 -12.94 13.04 -22.08
CA ASN A 232 -14.37 13.37 -22.15
C ASN A 232 -15.06 13.46 -20.76
N GLU A 233 -14.29 13.31 -19.67
CA GLU A 233 -14.80 13.35 -18.30
C GLU A 233 -14.17 14.53 -17.54
N PRO A 234 -14.79 15.74 -17.57
CA PRO A 234 -14.18 16.97 -17.09
C PRO A 234 -13.89 17.00 -15.59
N ASP A 235 -14.51 16.13 -14.80
CA ASP A 235 -14.28 16.06 -13.35
C ASP A 235 -13.07 15.18 -12.96
N PHE A 236 -12.41 14.56 -13.95
CA PHE A 236 -11.26 13.70 -13.75
C PHE A 236 -10.09 14.14 -14.62
N GLU A 237 -8.95 14.39 -14.00
CA GLU A 237 -7.69 14.61 -14.70
C GLU A 237 -6.85 13.32 -14.66
N LEU A 238 -6.63 12.70 -15.81
CA LEU A 238 -5.77 11.54 -15.93
C LEU A 238 -4.29 11.97 -15.83
N GLU A 239 -3.62 11.61 -14.76
CA GLU A 239 -2.18 11.86 -14.61
C GLU A 239 -1.40 10.86 -15.50
N TYR A 240 -1.68 9.57 -15.38
CA TYR A 240 -1.22 8.55 -16.32
C TYR A 240 -2.07 7.27 -16.29
N PHE A 241 -2.00 6.54 -17.38
CA PHE A 241 -2.39 5.14 -17.48
C PHE A 241 -1.25 4.39 -18.16
N THR A 242 -0.86 3.24 -17.62
CA THR A 242 0.20 2.40 -18.21
C THR A 242 -0.11 0.92 -18.02
N ILE A 243 0.29 0.11 -19.00
CA ILE A 243 0.28 -1.36 -18.92
C ILE A 243 1.72 -1.82 -18.85
N THR A 244 2.06 -2.59 -17.85
CA THR A 244 3.43 -3.01 -17.56
C THR A 244 3.55 -4.52 -17.44
N ASP A 245 4.76 -5.04 -17.55
CA ASP A 245 5.11 -6.33 -16.97
C ASP A 245 4.87 -6.28 -15.46
N ALA A 246 4.20 -7.29 -14.91
CA ALA A 246 3.74 -7.28 -13.52
C ALA A 246 4.90 -7.35 -12.50
N HIS A 247 6.07 -7.84 -12.89
CA HIS A 247 7.22 -8.04 -11.99
C HIS A 247 8.24 -6.91 -12.06
N THR A 248 8.45 -6.35 -13.24
CA THR A 248 9.46 -5.30 -13.47
C THR A 248 8.86 -3.90 -13.48
N LEU A 249 7.54 -3.78 -13.64
CA LEU A 249 6.79 -2.54 -13.82
C LEU A 249 7.23 -1.72 -15.04
N GLN A 250 8.02 -2.31 -15.94
CA GLN A 250 8.38 -1.67 -17.19
C GLN A 250 7.17 -1.65 -18.15
N PRO A 251 6.86 -0.50 -18.74
CA PRO A 251 5.81 -0.41 -19.76
C PRO A 251 6.09 -1.37 -20.91
N ILE A 252 5.04 -2.01 -21.42
CA ILE A 252 5.14 -2.95 -22.51
C ILE A 252 4.66 -2.33 -23.84
N THR A 253 5.30 -2.71 -24.93
CA THR A 253 4.86 -2.39 -26.32
C THR A 253 4.06 -3.52 -26.93
N ASP A 254 4.39 -4.76 -26.59
CA ASP A 254 3.82 -5.97 -27.14
C ASP A 254 3.50 -6.99 -26.04
N LYS A 255 2.63 -7.93 -26.38
CA LYS A 255 2.27 -9.03 -25.48
C LYS A 255 3.11 -10.27 -25.81
N GLU A 256 3.65 -10.90 -24.78
CA GLU A 256 4.38 -12.15 -24.86
C GLU A 256 3.60 -13.27 -24.17
N VAL A 257 3.67 -14.48 -24.72
CA VAL A 257 3.01 -15.66 -24.14
C VAL A 257 3.67 -16.03 -22.82
N GLY A 258 2.85 -16.25 -21.77
CA GLY A 258 3.32 -16.66 -20.44
C GLY A 258 3.85 -15.51 -19.56
N LYS A 259 3.67 -14.26 -19.98
CA LYS A 259 3.95 -13.09 -19.15
C LYS A 259 2.71 -12.61 -18.43
N ASP A 260 2.91 -12.11 -17.23
CA ASP A 260 1.88 -11.44 -16.44
C ASP A 260 1.96 -9.93 -16.60
N TYR A 261 0.81 -9.30 -16.80
CA TYR A 261 0.70 -7.87 -17.02
C TYR A 261 -0.24 -7.23 -16.01
N ARG A 262 0.04 -5.97 -15.68
CA ARG A 262 -0.81 -5.16 -14.80
C ARG A 262 -0.98 -3.76 -15.39
N ALA A 263 -2.20 -3.26 -15.34
CA ALA A 263 -2.50 -1.87 -15.68
C ALA A 263 -2.56 -1.03 -14.41
N PHE A 264 -1.98 0.16 -14.48
CA PHE A 264 -1.98 1.16 -13.42
C PHE A 264 -2.59 2.44 -13.93
N ILE A 265 -3.34 3.10 -13.06
CA ILE A 265 -3.98 4.38 -13.36
C ILE A 265 -3.84 5.33 -12.19
N VAL A 266 -3.56 6.58 -12.50
CA VAL A 266 -3.57 7.69 -11.55
C VAL A 266 -4.44 8.81 -12.08
N VAL A 267 -5.35 9.26 -11.24
CA VAL A 267 -6.39 10.23 -11.59
C VAL A 267 -6.52 11.25 -10.48
N HIS A 268 -6.66 12.52 -10.83
CA HIS A 268 -7.04 13.58 -9.89
C HIS A 268 -8.54 13.87 -9.99
N ALA A 269 -9.19 13.99 -8.84
CA ALA A 269 -10.60 14.35 -8.72
C ALA A 269 -10.75 15.25 -7.48
N GLU A 270 -11.36 16.44 -7.63
CA GLU A 270 -11.48 17.44 -6.54
C GLU A 270 -10.13 17.74 -5.84
N GLY A 271 -9.02 17.72 -6.59
CA GLY A 271 -7.68 17.93 -6.04
C GLY A 271 -7.11 16.73 -5.26
N VAL A 272 -7.84 15.62 -5.20
CA VAL A 272 -7.39 14.36 -4.54
C VAL A 272 -6.79 13.44 -5.59
N ARG A 273 -5.56 12.97 -5.34
CA ARG A 273 -4.87 11.99 -6.18
C ARG A 273 -5.32 10.58 -5.82
N LEU A 274 -5.94 9.89 -6.76
CA LEU A 274 -6.46 8.52 -6.65
C LEU A 274 -5.62 7.58 -7.48
N ILE A 275 -5.25 6.45 -6.91
CA ILE A 275 -4.52 5.38 -7.61
C ILE A 275 -5.34 4.09 -7.60
N ASP A 276 -5.25 3.35 -8.69
CA ASP A 276 -5.83 2.02 -8.80
C ASP A 276 -5.02 1.16 -9.78
N ASN A 277 -5.22 -0.14 -9.74
CA ASN A 277 -4.59 -1.06 -10.68
C ASN A 277 -5.41 -2.33 -10.86
N ILE A 278 -5.13 -3.08 -11.91
CA ILE A 278 -5.78 -4.36 -12.21
C ILE A 278 -4.83 -5.30 -12.95
N SER A 279 -4.85 -6.60 -12.61
CA SER A 279 -4.20 -7.64 -13.44
C SER A 279 -4.88 -7.71 -14.80
N MET A 280 -4.07 -7.78 -15.85
CA MET A 280 -4.54 -7.83 -17.25
C MET A 280 -4.68 -9.26 -17.78
N ASN A 281 -4.24 -10.25 -17.00
CA ASN A 281 -4.36 -11.67 -17.30
C ASN A 281 -5.69 -12.22 -16.86
#